data_bec1c57467bd0d8251914eefe55fe5ec
#
_entry.id   bec1c57467bd0d8251914eefe55fe5ec
#
_cell.length_a   1.000
_cell.length_b   1.000
_cell.length_c   1.000
_cell.angle_alpha   90.00
_cell.angle_beta   90.00
_cell.angle_gamma   90.00
#
_symmetry.space_group_name_H-M   'P 1'
#
loop_
_entity.id
_entity.type
_entity.pdbx_description
1 polymer ?
#
loop_
_entity_poly.entity_id
_entity_poly.type
_entity_poly.pdbx_seq_one_letter_code
_entity_poly.pdbx_strand_id
1 'polypeptide(L)'
;ELIITVLTEDYIPPIILGEEELGGDLTQQYIVDGIQRTTALNMFRHMNWKTTKSFENSVIQYQKKRRDEKGHLIKDENGSILWDNCEFDIKNKTYEQLPDELKKKFDDYQIRIVIHQNCTMQEISKLVRRYNRNRSMGSNQKALTWIPTYARKIKNIANNEFYKNCVTCSKPMRVNGTYEQ
;
A
#
# COMPACT_ATOMS: atom_id res chain seq x y z
N GLU A 1 10.74 -5.02 3.42
CA GLU A 1 10.28 -6.35 2.93
C GLU A 1 9.30 -6.21 1.76
N LEU A 2 8.15 -5.53 1.90
CA LEU A 2 7.12 -5.46 0.85
C LEU A 2 7.67 -5.04 -0.53
N ILE A 3 8.57 -4.05 -0.58
CA ILE A 3 9.18 -3.61 -1.84
C ILE A 3 10.02 -4.71 -2.48
N ILE A 4 10.75 -5.48 -1.66
CA ILE A 4 11.51 -6.63 -2.15
C ILE A 4 10.55 -7.66 -2.76
N THR A 5 9.48 -8.02 -2.05
CA THR A 5 8.45 -8.94 -2.52
C THR A 5 7.91 -8.55 -3.90
N VAL A 6 7.68 -7.24 -4.13
CA VAL A 6 7.27 -6.73 -5.46
C VAL A 6 8.37 -6.94 -6.50
N LEU A 7 9.60 -6.60 -6.17
CA LEU A 7 10.73 -6.67 -7.12
C LEU A 7 11.20 -8.10 -7.42
N THR A 8 10.93 -9.05 -6.50
CA THR A 8 11.15 -10.49 -6.71
C THR A 8 9.95 -11.20 -7.30
N GLU A 9 8.84 -10.46 -7.53
CA GLU A 9 7.59 -11.00 -8.07
C GLU A 9 6.96 -12.09 -7.19
N ASP A 10 7.24 -12.04 -5.87
CA ASP A 10 6.66 -12.93 -4.89
C ASP A 10 5.21 -12.58 -4.56
N TYR A 11 4.53 -13.50 -3.87
CA TYR A 11 3.13 -13.33 -3.53
C TYR A 11 2.88 -12.25 -2.48
N ILE A 12 1.96 -11.32 -2.80
CA ILE A 12 1.39 -10.35 -1.87
C ILE A 12 -0.10 -10.70 -1.66
N PRO A 13 -0.57 -10.78 -0.39
CA PRO A 13 -1.99 -10.98 -0.11
C PRO A 13 -2.85 -9.89 -0.78
N PRO A 14 -4.06 -10.25 -1.26
CA PRO A 14 -4.91 -9.31 -1.97
C PRO A 14 -5.32 -8.12 -1.11
N ILE A 15 -5.60 -6.99 -1.76
CA ILE A 15 -6.29 -5.86 -1.13
C ILE A 15 -7.78 -6.20 -1.07
N ILE A 16 -8.39 -6.05 0.09
CA ILE A 16 -9.82 -6.35 0.29
C ILE A 16 -10.58 -5.04 0.39
N LEU A 17 -11.58 -4.89 -0.46
CA LEU A 17 -12.48 -3.74 -0.49
C LEU A 17 -13.90 -4.17 -0.12
N GLY A 18 -14.64 -3.28 0.52
CA GLY A 18 -16.09 -3.35 0.66
C GLY A 18 -16.72 -2.20 -0.12
N GLU A 19 -17.72 -2.47 -0.92
CA GLU A 19 -18.41 -1.50 -1.77
C GLU A 19 -19.84 -1.28 -1.25
N GLU A 20 -20.15 -0.02 -0.94
CA GLU A 20 -21.47 0.44 -0.49
C GLU A 20 -22.15 1.17 -1.64
N GLU A 21 -23.41 0.84 -1.92
CA GLU A 21 -24.25 1.61 -2.84
C GLU A 21 -24.84 2.83 -2.11
N LEU A 22 -24.64 4.01 -2.69
CA LEU A 22 -25.13 5.27 -2.13
C LEU A 22 -26.43 5.75 -2.78
N GLY A 23 -26.95 4.99 -3.76
CA GLY A 23 -28.12 5.32 -4.56
C GLY A 23 -27.79 5.86 -5.94
N GLY A 24 -28.65 5.59 -6.92
CA GLY A 24 -28.34 5.78 -8.33
C GLY A 24 -27.18 4.87 -8.76
N ASP A 25 -26.33 5.36 -9.63
CA ASP A 25 -25.12 4.63 -10.08
C ASP A 25 -23.87 4.92 -9.22
N LEU A 26 -24.06 5.50 -8.02
CA LEU A 26 -22.96 5.90 -7.15
C LEU A 26 -22.61 4.79 -6.17
N THR A 27 -21.34 4.38 -6.19
CA THR A 27 -20.76 3.44 -5.24
C THR A 27 -19.59 4.06 -4.48
N GLN A 28 -19.39 3.62 -3.24
CA GLN A 28 -18.27 4.03 -2.39
C GLN A 28 -17.48 2.80 -1.98
N GLN A 29 -16.19 2.79 -2.25
CA GLN A 29 -15.31 1.70 -1.86
C GLN A 29 -14.53 2.05 -0.58
N TYR A 30 -14.43 1.06 0.32
CA TYR A 30 -13.71 1.15 1.59
C TYR A 30 -12.66 0.05 1.67
N ILE A 31 -11.44 0.39 2.05
CA ILE A 31 -10.39 -0.61 2.26
C ILE A 31 -10.69 -1.36 3.56
N VAL A 32 -10.96 -2.64 3.43
CA VAL A 32 -11.20 -3.58 4.54
C VAL A 32 -9.88 -4.12 5.09
N ASP A 33 -8.98 -4.54 4.19
CA ASP A 33 -7.61 -4.95 4.52
C ASP A 33 -6.64 -4.53 3.42
N GLY A 34 -5.37 -4.33 3.81
CA GLY A 34 -4.30 -3.97 2.89
C GLY A 34 -3.90 -2.50 2.90
N ILE A 35 -4.50 -1.64 3.76
CA ILE A 35 -4.18 -0.21 3.81
C ILE A 35 -2.68 0.08 4.02
N GLN A 36 -2.00 -0.72 4.86
CA GLN A 36 -0.56 -0.54 5.08
C GLN A 36 0.26 -0.90 3.84
N ARG A 37 -0.17 -1.92 3.08
CA ARG A 37 0.48 -2.32 1.83
C ARG A 37 0.32 -1.25 0.77
N THR A 38 -0.90 -0.79 0.53
CA THR A 38 -1.17 0.29 -0.45
C THR A 38 -0.43 1.58 -0.08
N THR A 39 -0.44 1.95 1.21
CA THR A 39 0.27 3.14 1.69
C THR A 39 1.79 3.00 1.45
N ALA A 40 2.40 1.88 1.83
CA ALA A 40 3.84 1.69 1.68
C ALA A 40 4.29 1.72 0.21
N LEU A 41 3.53 1.08 -0.69
CA LEU A 41 3.80 1.10 -2.12
C LEU A 41 3.66 2.51 -2.71
N ASN A 42 2.59 3.21 -2.35
CA ASN A 42 2.36 4.59 -2.80
C ASN A 42 3.46 5.54 -2.31
N MET A 43 3.87 5.43 -1.05
CA MET A 43 4.92 6.27 -0.47
C MET A 43 6.27 5.99 -1.15
N PHE A 44 6.59 4.73 -1.42
CA PHE A 44 7.81 4.38 -2.14
C PHE A 44 7.79 4.91 -3.57
N ARG A 45 6.69 4.73 -4.30
CA ARG A 45 6.55 5.11 -5.71
C ARG A 45 6.50 6.61 -5.94
N HIS A 46 5.79 7.35 -5.09
CA HIS A 46 5.41 8.75 -5.36
C HIS A 46 5.94 9.76 -4.35
N MET A 47 6.41 9.34 -3.18
CA MET A 47 6.80 10.25 -2.10
C MET A 47 8.29 10.19 -1.75
N ASN A 48 9.12 9.61 -2.61
CA ASN A 48 10.56 9.45 -2.38
C ASN A 48 10.93 8.78 -1.04
N TRP A 49 10.05 7.92 -0.52
CA TRP A 49 10.35 7.17 0.69
C TRP A 49 11.47 6.16 0.42
N LYS A 50 12.39 6.12 1.38
CA LYS A 50 13.52 5.18 1.32
C LYS A 50 13.14 3.86 1.98
N THR A 51 13.65 2.79 1.45
CA THR A 51 13.66 1.50 2.13
C THR A 51 14.46 1.58 3.43
N THR A 52 14.18 0.69 4.37
CA THR A 52 14.91 0.64 5.66
C THR A 52 16.38 0.27 5.46
N LYS A 53 17.21 0.57 6.46
CA LYS A 53 18.65 0.25 6.44
C LYS A 53 18.97 -1.17 6.90
N SER A 54 18.05 -1.77 7.64
CA SER A 54 18.26 -3.07 8.31
C SER A 54 17.23 -4.10 7.85
N PHE A 55 17.57 -4.87 6.85
CA PHE A 55 16.94 -6.15 6.54
C PHE A 55 17.98 -7.12 6.00
N GLU A 56 17.70 -8.38 6.27
CA GLU A 56 18.42 -9.50 5.66
C GLU A 56 17.98 -9.59 4.19
N ASN A 57 18.85 -10.08 3.31
CA ASN A 57 18.54 -10.29 1.89
C ASN A 57 18.08 -9.03 1.12
N SER A 58 18.84 -7.95 1.22
CA SER A 58 18.55 -6.70 0.52
C SER A 58 19.01 -6.65 -0.93
N VAL A 59 19.79 -7.63 -1.36
CA VAL A 59 20.34 -7.70 -2.71
C VAL A 59 19.35 -8.40 -3.63
N ILE A 60 18.92 -7.70 -4.67
CA ILE A 60 17.98 -8.20 -5.67
C ILE A 60 18.78 -8.54 -6.91
N GLN A 61 18.61 -9.77 -7.39
CA GLN A 61 19.16 -10.21 -8.65
C GLN A 61 18.17 -9.91 -9.78
N TYR A 62 18.64 -9.35 -10.86
CA TYR A 62 17.85 -9.06 -12.05
C TYR A 62 18.65 -9.22 -13.32
N GLN A 63 17.97 -9.32 -14.44
CA GLN A 63 18.59 -9.42 -15.75
C GLN A 63 18.42 -8.12 -16.52
N LYS A 64 19.52 -7.70 -17.16
CA LYS A 64 19.55 -6.54 -18.03
C LYS A 64 19.94 -6.96 -19.44
N LYS A 65 19.24 -6.44 -20.44
CA LYS A 65 19.59 -6.66 -21.85
C LYS A 65 20.94 -6.04 -22.14
N ARG A 66 21.87 -6.85 -22.66
CA ARG A 66 23.19 -6.37 -23.06
C ARG A 66 23.09 -5.43 -24.25
N ARG A 67 23.75 -4.26 -24.12
CA ARG A 67 23.79 -3.24 -25.18
C ARG A 67 25.23 -2.90 -25.50
N ASP A 68 25.48 -2.51 -26.77
CA ASP A 68 26.76 -1.97 -27.20
C ASP A 68 26.94 -0.50 -26.76
N GLU A 69 28.09 0.08 -27.06
CA GLU A 69 28.39 1.49 -26.73
C GLU A 69 27.44 2.50 -27.39
N LYS A 70 26.75 2.10 -28.46
CA LYS A 70 25.76 2.90 -29.19
C LYS A 70 24.33 2.65 -28.71
N GLY A 71 24.13 1.76 -27.71
CA GLY A 71 22.84 1.44 -27.14
C GLY A 71 22.04 0.37 -27.88
N HIS A 72 22.58 -0.26 -28.93
CA HIS A 72 21.89 -1.34 -29.64
C HIS A 72 21.99 -2.65 -28.87
N LEU A 73 20.97 -3.49 -29.03
CA LEU A 73 20.92 -4.80 -28.37
C LEU A 73 21.94 -5.75 -29.01
N ILE A 74 22.74 -6.39 -28.17
CA ILE A 74 23.68 -7.43 -28.61
C ILE A 74 22.93 -8.76 -28.66
N LYS A 75 23.07 -9.46 -29.77
CA LYS A 75 22.49 -10.77 -30.03
C LYS A 75 23.56 -11.83 -30.18
N ASP A 76 23.21 -13.07 -29.86
CA ASP A 76 24.05 -14.23 -30.12
C ASP A 76 24.01 -14.65 -31.62
N GLU A 77 24.71 -15.72 -31.95
CA GLU A 77 24.78 -16.26 -33.31
C GLU A 77 23.42 -16.74 -33.85
N ASN A 78 22.48 -17.04 -32.94
CA ASN A 78 21.13 -17.49 -33.26
C ASN A 78 20.10 -16.33 -33.31
N GLY A 79 20.54 -15.08 -33.12
CA GLY A 79 19.71 -13.88 -33.12
C GLY A 79 18.98 -13.62 -31.80
N SER A 80 19.27 -14.39 -30.74
CA SER A 80 18.69 -14.20 -29.42
C SER A 80 19.41 -13.09 -28.65
N ILE A 81 18.64 -12.30 -27.87
CA ILE A 81 19.20 -11.19 -27.09
C ILE A 81 20.05 -11.71 -25.93
N LEU A 82 21.25 -11.21 -25.79
CA LEU A 82 22.12 -11.52 -24.65
C LEU A 82 21.68 -10.71 -23.42
N TRP A 83 21.77 -11.36 -22.25
CA TRP A 83 21.40 -10.79 -20.96
C TRP A 83 22.60 -10.82 -20.00
N ASP A 84 22.73 -9.76 -19.21
CA ASP A 84 23.68 -9.68 -18.11
C ASP A 84 22.94 -9.90 -16.79
N ASN A 85 23.50 -10.74 -15.92
CA ASN A 85 23.01 -10.87 -14.55
C ASN A 85 23.58 -9.74 -13.71
N CYS A 86 22.70 -8.98 -13.08
CA CYS A 86 23.04 -7.82 -12.27
C CYS A 86 22.50 -7.97 -10.87
N GLU A 87 23.12 -7.29 -9.92
CA GLU A 87 22.70 -7.23 -8.53
C GLU A 87 22.45 -5.78 -8.13
N PHE A 88 21.45 -5.56 -7.29
CA PHE A 88 21.12 -4.25 -6.75
C PHE A 88 20.79 -4.34 -5.26
N ASP A 89 21.56 -3.62 -4.44
CA ASP A 89 21.24 -3.49 -3.00
C ASP A 89 20.22 -2.37 -2.78
N ILE A 90 19.01 -2.78 -2.34
CA ILE A 90 17.89 -1.87 -2.13
C ILE A 90 17.93 -1.13 -0.78
N LYS A 91 18.90 -1.38 0.10
CA LYS A 91 19.00 -0.68 1.39
C LYS A 91 19.07 0.83 1.22
N ASN A 92 18.23 1.54 1.96
CA ASN A 92 18.19 3.01 1.97
C ASN A 92 18.04 3.65 0.57
N LYS A 93 17.36 2.97 -0.35
CA LYS A 93 17.10 3.44 -1.71
C LYS A 93 15.67 3.94 -1.86
N THR A 94 15.51 4.94 -2.72
CA THR A 94 14.21 5.41 -3.20
C THR A 94 13.85 4.73 -4.51
N TYR A 95 12.60 4.86 -4.95
CA TYR A 95 12.15 4.38 -6.25
C TYR A 95 13.01 4.96 -7.40
N GLU A 96 13.33 6.26 -7.36
CA GLU A 96 14.12 6.92 -8.41
C GLU A 96 15.54 6.35 -8.57
N GLN A 97 16.07 5.76 -7.50
CA GLN A 97 17.40 5.14 -7.50
C GLN A 97 17.41 3.71 -8.02
N LEU A 98 16.24 3.13 -8.32
CA LEU A 98 16.16 1.81 -8.92
C LEU A 98 16.68 1.83 -10.36
N PRO A 99 17.37 0.76 -10.82
CA PRO A 99 17.58 0.50 -12.24
C PRO A 99 16.27 0.45 -13.02
N ASP A 100 16.30 0.82 -14.30
CA ASP A 100 15.08 0.89 -15.13
C ASP A 100 14.34 -0.45 -15.23
N GLU A 101 15.08 -1.55 -15.24
CA GLU A 101 14.52 -2.89 -15.25
C GLU A 101 13.74 -3.19 -13.96
N LEU A 102 14.24 -2.74 -12.81
CA LEU A 102 13.56 -2.90 -11.53
C LEU A 102 12.41 -1.90 -11.36
N LYS A 103 12.51 -0.67 -11.91
CA LYS A 103 11.36 0.24 -11.98
C LYS A 103 10.23 -0.38 -12.79
N LYS A 104 10.57 -0.96 -13.94
CA LYS A 104 9.57 -1.64 -14.77
C LYS A 104 8.93 -2.81 -14.04
N LYS A 105 9.70 -3.67 -13.37
CA LYS A 105 9.14 -4.77 -12.55
C LYS A 105 8.21 -4.26 -11.47
N PHE A 106 8.57 -3.15 -10.81
CA PHE A 106 7.75 -2.55 -9.78
C PHE A 106 6.43 -2.01 -10.34
N ASP A 107 6.47 -1.31 -11.47
CA ASP A 107 5.29 -0.70 -12.09
C ASP A 107 4.37 -1.73 -12.77
N ASP A 108 4.93 -2.82 -13.29
CA ASP A 108 4.19 -3.91 -13.94
C ASP A 108 3.61 -4.93 -12.92
N TYR A 109 4.00 -4.84 -11.64
CA TYR A 109 3.54 -5.81 -10.63
C TYR A 109 2.03 -5.72 -10.39
N GLN A 110 1.34 -6.84 -10.50
CA GLN A 110 -0.11 -6.92 -10.36
C GLN A 110 -0.53 -7.36 -8.96
N ILE A 111 -1.27 -6.52 -8.26
CA ILE A 111 -1.86 -6.85 -6.96
C ILE A 111 -3.32 -7.27 -7.18
N ARG A 112 -3.70 -8.41 -6.61
CA ARG A 112 -5.10 -8.84 -6.63
C ARG A 112 -5.93 -7.94 -5.74
N ILE A 113 -7.11 -7.56 -6.24
CA ILE A 113 -8.13 -6.84 -5.48
C ILE A 113 -9.36 -7.74 -5.39
N VAL A 114 -9.86 -7.91 -4.17
CA VAL A 114 -11.13 -8.62 -3.90
C VAL A 114 -12.14 -7.59 -3.44
N ILE A 115 -13.27 -7.49 -4.14
CA ILE A 115 -14.33 -6.53 -3.84
C ILE A 115 -15.56 -7.29 -3.34
N HIS A 116 -15.99 -6.98 -2.11
CA HIS A 116 -17.27 -7.37 -1.59
C HIS A 116 -18.29 -6.31 -2.00
N GLN A 117 -19.11 -6.62 -2.99
CA GLN A 117 -20.11 -5.69 -3.56
C GLN A 117 -21.38 -5.64 -2.72
N ASN A 118 -22.16 -4.57 -2.88
CA ASN A 118 -23.48 -4.36 -2.30
C ASN A 118 -23.49 -4.53 -0.77
N CYS A 119 -22.45 -4.04 -0.11
CA CYS A 119 -22.31 -4.12 1.33
C CYS A 119 -22.92 -2.90 2.01
N THR A 120 -23.65 -3.15 3.08
CA THR A 120 -23.99 -2.10 4.05
C THR A 120 -22.76 -1.73 4.89
N MET A 121 -22.75 -0.54 5.50
CA MET A 121 -21.69 -0.13 6.42
C MET A 121 -21.49 -1.10 7.60
N GLN A 122 -22.56 -1.76 8.04
CA GLN A 122 -22.46 -2.77 9.09
C GLN A 122 -21.71 -4.02 8.61
N GLU A 123 -21.96 -4.45 7.39
CA GLU A 123 -21.26 -5.58 6.77
C GLU A 123 -19.79 -5.25 6.52
N ILE A 124 -19.49 -4.07 5.99
CA ILE A 124 -18.10 -3.58 5.83
C ILE A 124 -17.38 -3.61 7.18
N SER A 125 -18.01 -3.13 8.25
CA SER A 125 -17.43 -3.17 9.60
C SER A 125 -17.21 -4.59 10.12
N LYS A 126 -18.12 -5.54 9.80
CA LYS A 126 -17.92 -6.97 10.12
C LYS A 126 -16.73 -7.55 9.34
N LEU A 127 -16.60 -7.21 8.05
CA LEU A 127 -15.46 -7.62 7.24
C LEU A 127 -14.14 -7.09 7.83
N VAL A 128 -14.05 -5.80 8.18
CA VAL A 128 -12.87 -5.22 8.82
C VAL A 128 -12.46 -6.00 10.06
N ARG A 129 -13.42 -6.33 10.95
CA ARG A 129 -13.13 -7.14 12.14
C ARG A 129 -12.68 -8.56 11.79
N ARG A 130 -13.27 -9.17 10.77
CA ARG A 130 -12.94 -10.53 10.33
C ARG A 130 -11.51 -10.62 9.77
N TYR A 131 -11.14 -9.72 8.86
CA TYR A 131 -9.83 -9.72 8.21
C TYR A 131 -8.69 -9.27 9.14
N ASN A 132 -9.00 -8.46 10.16
CA ASN A 132 -8.02 -7.97 11.13
C ASN A 132 -8.04 -8.74 12.48
N ARG A 133 -8.63 -9.93 12.54
CA ARG A 133 -8.72 -10.72 13.78
C ARG A 133 -7.38 -10.98 14.46
N ASN A 134 -6.34 -11.23 13.68
CA ASN A 134 -5.00 -11.57 14.19
C ASN A 134 -4.11 -10.34 14.46
N ARG A 135 -4.61 -9.14 14.22
CA ARG A 135 -3.91 -7.89 14.55
C ARG A 135 -4.59 -7.26 15.75
N SER A 136 -3.78 -6.82 16.73
CA SER A 136 -4.34 -6.05 17.84
C SER A 136 -4.83 -4.69 17.31
N MET A 137 -6.11 -4.58 17.09
CA MET A 137 -6.74 -3.28 16.83
C MET A 137 -6.70 -2.48 18.12
N GLY A 138 -6.38 -1.20 18.05
CA GLY A 138 -6.51 -0.28 19.18
C GLY A 138 -7.97 -0.21 19.66
N SER A 139 -8.17 0.12 20.95
CA SER A 139 -9.51 0.16 21.56
C SER A 139 -10.47 1.04 20.76
N ASN A 140 -10.00 2.20 20.28
CA ASN A 140 -10.81 3.13 19.48
C ASN A 140 -11.18 2.53 18.11
N GLN A 141 -10.24 1.88 17.42
CA GLN A 141 -10.53 1.20 16.16
C GLN A 141 -11.58 0.10 16.35
N LYS A 142 -11.48 -0.67 17.45
CA LYS A 142 -12.50 -1.66 17.80
C LYS A 142 -13.86 -1.00 18.01
N ALA A 143 -13.93 0.06 18.84
CA ALA A 143 -15.17 0.78 19.10
C ALA A 143 -15.84 1.25 17.81
N LEU A 144 -15.10 1.92 16.93
CA LEU A 144 -15.60 2.44 15.64
C LEU A 144 -16.14 1.34 14.71
N THR A 145 -15.58 0.13 14.77
CA THR A 145 -16.13 -1.00 13.99
C THR A 145 -17.40 -1.60 14.55
N TRP A 146 -17.71 -1.35 15.84
CA TRP A 146 -18.98 -1.78 16.45
C TRP A 146 -20.13 -0.79 16.22
N ILE A 147 -19.81 0.48 16.02
CA ILE A 147 -20.78 1.55 15.85
C ILE A 147 -20.55 2.34 14.53
N PRO A 148 -20.59 1.70 13.36
CA PRO A 148 -20.14 2.32 12.10
C PRO A 148 -20.95 3.55 11.71
N THR A 149 -22.24 3.59 12.04
CA THR A 149 -23.10 4.76 11.75
C THR A 149 -22.66 5.99 12.52
N TYR A 150 -22.25 5.82 13.78
CA TYR A 150 -21.75 6.92 14.60
C TYR A 150 -20.30 7.27 14.27
N ALA A 151 -19.50 6.29 13.86
CA ALA A 151 -18.10 6.51 13.46
C ALA A 151 -17.97 7.60 12.38
N ARG A 152 -18.83 7.59 11.37
CA ARG A 152 -18.85 8.61 10.32
C ARG A 152 -19.15 10.00 10.89
N LYS A 153 -20.14 10.11 11.79
CA LYS A 153 -20.49 11.37 12.47
C LYS A 153 -19.37 11.88 13.35
N ILE A 154 -18.76 11.01 14.15
CA ILE A 154 -17.62 11.35 15.02
C ILE A 154 -16.44 11.85 14.18
N LYS A 155 -16.10 11.18 13.09
CA LYS A 155 -15.02 11.63 12.18
C LYS A 155 -15.31 12.99 11.55
N ASN A 156 -16.54 13.23 11.16
CA ASN A 156 -16.94 14.54 10.61
C ASN A 156 -16.80 15.66 11.64
N ILE A 157 -17.22 15.40 12.89
CA ILE A 157 -17.05 16.36 13.99
C ILE A 157 -15.55 16.59 14.27
N ALA A 158 -14.78 15.53 14.39
CA ALA A 158 -13.33 15.60 14.67
C ALA A 158 -12.55 16.33 13.57
N ASN A 159 -13.03 16.29 12.34
CA ASN A 159 -12.42 16.98 11.20
C ASN A 159 -12.90 18.43 11.00
N ASN A 160 -13.86 18.90 11.80
CA ASN A 160 -14.31 20.28 11.73
C ASN A 160 -13.19 21.24 12.16
N GLU A 161 -13.05 22.36 11.44
CA GLU A 161 -12.00 23.36 11.71
C GLU A 161 -12.08 23.95 13.12
N PHE A 162 -13.29 24.19 13.63
CA PHE A 162 -13.50 24.65 15.00
C PHE A 162 -12.88 23.65 15.99
N TYR A 163 -13.17 22.35 15.80
CA TYR A 163 -12.66 21.32 16.70
C TYR A 163 -11.13 21.22 16.66
N LYS A 164 -10.57 21.24 15.46
CA LYS A 164 -9.12 21.21 15.25
C LYS A 164 -8.38 22.41 15.85
N ASN A 165 -9.00 23.58 15.78
CA ASN A 165 -8.36 24.84 16.19
C ASN A 165 -8.63 25.20 17.65
N CYS A 166 -9.74 24.73 18.24
CA CYS A 166 -10.17 25.13 19.57
C CYS A 166 -9.93 24.06 20.64
N VAL A 167 -9.70 22.80 20.24
CA VAL A 167 -9.42 21.73 21.21
C VAL A 167 -7.92 21.52 21.34
N THR A 168 -7.36 21.94 22.47
CA THR A 168 -5.97 21.71 22.82
C THR A 168 -5.85 20.46 23.69
N CYS A 169 -4.95 19.57 23.32
CA CYS A 169 -4.68 18.34 24.05
C CYS A 169 -3.24 18.30 24.54
N SER A 170 -3.04 17.78 25.74
CA SER A 170 -1.73 17.65 26.38
C SER A 170 -0.75 16.70 25.68
N LYS A 171 -1.23 15.91 24.73
CA LYS A 171 -0.41 15.05 23.86
C LYS A 171 -0.76 15.33 22.41
N PRO A 172 0.23 15.39 21.49
CA PRO A 172 -0.05 15.56 20.09
C PRO A 172 -0.94 14.41 19.62
N MET A 173 -2.18 14.75 19.31
CA MET A 173 -3.16 13.80 18.84
C MET A 173 -2.90 13.53 17.38
N ARG A 174 -2.65 12.29 17.07
CA ARG A 174 -2.73 11.84 15.68
C ARG A 174 -4.19 11.90 15.26
N VAL A 175 -4.44 12.48 14.08
CA VAL A 175 -5.77 12.66 13.47
C VAL A 175 -6.66 11.40 13.51
N ASN A 176 -6.10 10.24 13.80
CA ASN A 176 -6.75 8.94 13.73
C ASN A 176 -7.18 8.36 15.07
N GLY A 177 -7.29 9.09 16.13
CA GLY A 177 -7.65 8.35 17.33
C GLY A 177 -8.23 9.09 18.49
N THR A 178 -8.04 10.36 18.60
CA THR A 178 -8.27 11.02 19.89
C THR A 178 -9.47 11.94 19.90
N TYR A 179 -9.84 12.50 18.77
CA TYR A 179 -11.12 13.20 18.64
C TYR A 179 -12.31 12.23 18.58
N GLU A 180 -12.02 10.95 18.56
CA GLU A 180 -12.99 9.87 18.47
C GLU A 180 -13.31 9.26 19.85
N GLN A 181 -12.61 9.70 20.91
CA GLN A 181 -12.87 9.37 22.31
C GLN A 181 -13.71 10.45 22.98
#